data_b6daf53e9ff0eda0652228d108232d4a
#
_entry.id   b6daf53e9ff0eda0652228d108232d4a
#
_cell.length_a   1.000
_cell.length_b   1.000
_cell.length_c   1.000
_cell.angle_alpha   90.00
_cell.angle_beta   90.00
_cell.angle_gamma   90.00
#
_symmetry.space_group_name_H-M   'P 1'
#
loop_
_entity.id
_entity.type
_entity.pdbx_description
1 polymer ?
#
loop_
_entity_poly.entity_id
_entity_poly.type
_entity_poly.pdbx_seq_one_letter_code
_entity_poly.pdbx_strand_id
1 'polypeptide(L)'
;MRPSMNNACLKIPCYISQIPIVTTADVLGCRQFAMALLQSECSMIDQVKLLLAMHEHELALKKAAQGKEVDAIYLALICTERMCPWMTRNTSPSSNCSSLFDTIARHEDLSNLLRVYYQSRIPTASSRNLHNFLVHHNAGRPCFKQAGNLALRISYLQTRRADRFKKLREVISLYAQGRESQFQRRATEDQVALLEFQSDLEKKYGTG
;
A
#
# COMPACT_ATOMS: atom_id res chain seq x y z
N MET A 1 16.87 -32.83 41.01
CA MET A 1 16.61 -33.26 39.63
C MET A 1 15.16 -33.01 39.29
N ARG A 2 14.86 -31.98 38.50
CA ARG A 2 13.51 -31.73 38.00
C ARG A 2 13.42 -32.28 36.59
N PRO A 3 12.38 -33.05 36.24
CA PRO A 3 12.24 -33.55 34.87
C PRO A 3 11.91 -32.38 33.91
N SER A 4 12.70 -32.33 32.87
CA SER A 4 12.46 -31.49 31.70
C SER A 4 11.13 -31.89 31.06
N MET A 5 10.14 -30.98 31.11
CA MET A 5 8.92 -31.13 30.33
C MET A 5 9.28 -30.91 28.85
N ASN A 6 9.47 -31.96 28.14
CA ASN A 6 9.49 -31.98 26.67
C ASN A 6 8.13 -31.47 26.22
N ASN A 7 8.12 -30.24 25.64
CA ASN A 7 7.02 -29.77 24.82
C ASN A 7 6.91 -30.68 23.57
N ALA A 8 6.26 -31.80 23.72
CA ALA A 8 5.74 -32.56 22.61
C ALA A 8 4.60 -31.71 22.01
N CYS A 9 4.94 -30.90 21.00
CA CYS A 9 3.97 -30.26 20.15
C CYS A 9 3.08 -31.36 19.58
N LEU A 10 1.87 -31.50 20.10
CA LEU A 10 0.85 -32.40 19.56
C LEU A 10 0.59 -31.94 18.12
N LYS A 11 1.24 -32.57 17.16
CA LYS A 11 0.95 -32.47 15.75
C LYS A 11 -0.43 -33.08 15.51
N ILE A 12 -1.47 -32.30 15.76
CA ILE A 12 -2.82 -32.60 15.29
C ILE A 12 -2.73 -32.58 13.76
N PRO A 13 -3.17 -33.62 13.05
CA PRO A 13 -3.14 -33.61 11.60
C PRO A 13 -4.00 -32.46 11.10
N CYS A 14 -3.37 -31.49 10.41
CA CYS A 14 -3.96 -30.24 9.93
C CYS A 14 -4.93 -30.47 8.75
N TYR A 15 -5.95 -31.30 8.91
CA TYR A 15 -6.95 -31.53 7.87
C TYR A 15 -8.26 -30.75 8.07
N ILE A 16 -8.43 -30.12 9.23
CA ILE A 16 -9.64 -29.34 9.51
C ILE A 16 -9.24 -27.87 9.56
N SER A 17 -9.76 -27.08 8.62
CA SER A 17 -9.59 -25.63 8.67
C SER A 17 -10.13 -25.11 10.01
N GLN A 18 -9.26 -24.48 10.82
CA GLN A 18 -9.63 -23.93 12.12
C GLN A 18 -10.36 -22.59 12.00
N ILE A 19 -10.46 -22.05 10.78
CA ILE A 19 -11.08 -20.75 10.50
C ILE A 19 -12.49 -20.59 11.12
N PRO A 20 -13.44 -21.56 10.98
CA PRO A 20 -14.76 -21.41 11.58
C PRO A 20 -14.73 -21.38 13.10
N ILE A 21 -13.82 -22.15 13.72
CA ILE A 21 -13.71 -22.25 15.17
C ILE A 21 -13.15 -20.94 15.75
N VAL A 22 -12.09 -20.40 15.11
CA VAL A 22 -11.47 -19.16 15.54
C VAL A 22 -12.42 -17.97 15.37
N THR A 23 -13.13 -17.87 14.24
CA THR A 23 -14.10 -16.81 14.02
C THR A 23 -15.27 -16.89 15.01
N THR A 24 -15.75 -18.07 15.31
CA THR A 24 -16.80 -18.27 16.33
C THR A 24 -16.30 -17.92 17.73
N ALA A 25 -15.09 -18.29 18.09
CA ALA A 25 -14.48 -17.95 19.36
C ALA A 25 -14.30 -16.42 19.52
N ASP A 26 -13.92 -15.72 18.45
CA ASP A 26 -13.76 -14.27 18.45
C ASP A 26 -15.13 -13.57 18.62
N VAL A 27 -16.15 -14.01 17.88
CA VAL A 27 -17.52 -13.50 18.00
C VAL A 27 -18.09 -13.71 19.40
N LEU A 28 -17.75 -14.82 20.05
CA LEU A 28 -18.15 -15.12 21.45
C LEU A 28 -17.33 -14.36 22.49
N GLY A 29 -16.37 -13.51 22.07
CA GLY A 29 -15.50 -12.74 22.96
C GLY A 29 -14.35 -13.55 23.57
N CYS A 30 -14.15 -14.80 23.15
CA CYS A 30 -13.06 -15.67 23.61
C CYS A 30 -11.76 -15.41 22.84
N ARG A 31 -11.33 -14.14 22.75
CA ARG A 31 -10.20 -13.69 21.93
C ARG A 31 -8.88 -14.38 22.27
N GLN A 32 -8.60 -14.63 23.56
CA GLN A 32 -7.39 -15.32 23.98
C GLN A 32 -7.33 -16.76 23.45
N PHE A 33 -8.47 -17.46 23.44
CA PHE A 33 -8.57 -18.79 22.88
C PHE A 33 -8.39 -18.78 21.35
N ALA A 34 -9.02 -17.82 20.67
CA ALA A 34 -8.83 -17.62 19.22
C ALA A 34 -7.37 -17.40 18.86
N MET A 35 -6.65 -16.56 19.64
CA MET A 35 -5.22 -16.32 19.44
C MET A 35 -4.34 -17.54 19.73
N ALA A 36 -4.71 -18.37 20.72
CA ALA A 36 -3.99 -19.62 21.01
C ALA A 36 -4.16 -20.65 19.88
N LEU A 37 -5.37 -20.77 19.32
CA LEU A 37 -5.62 -21.61 18.15
C LEU A 37 -4.84 -21.14 16.93
N LEU A 38 -4.74 -19.82 16.71
CA LEU A 38 -3.97 -19.24 15.61
C LEU A 38 -2.48 -19.63 15.71
N GLN A 39 -1.91 -19.72 16.90
CA GLN A 39 -0.52 -20.16 17.09
C GLN A 39 -0.32 -21.66 16.75
N SER A 40 -1.36 -22.48 16.85
CA SER A 40 -1.32 -23.90 16.52
C SER A 40 -1.47 -24.17 15.02
N GLU A 41 -1.92 -23.18 14.22
CA GLU A 41 -2.08 -23.31 12.77
C GLU A 41 -0.71 -23.38 12.09
N CYS A 42 -0.50 -24.40 11.25
CA CYS A 42 0.78 -24.63 10.58
C CYS A 42 0.95 -23.79 9.29
N SER A 43 -0.17 -23.44 8.64
CA SER A 43 -0.17 -22.69 7.39
C SER A 43 -0.07 -21.19 7.65
N MET A 44 0.95 -20.52 7.11
CA MET A 44 1.11 -19.08 7.22
C MET A 44 -0.05 -18.33 6.58
N ILE A 45 -0.51 -18.79 5.42
CA ILE A 45 -1.65 -18.15 4.71
C ILE A 45 -2.92 -18.24 5.57
N ASP A 46 -3.16 -19.38 6.23
CA ASP A 46 -4.34 -19.56 7.05
C ASP A 46 -4.25 -18.76 8.35
N GLN A 47 -3.07 -18.62 8.94
CA GLN A 47 -2.85 -17.67 10.05
C GLN A 47 -3.17 -16.24 9.64
N VAL A 48 -2.74 -15.80 8.47
CA VAL A 48 -3.03 -14.45 7.95
C VAL A 48 -4.53 -14.28 7.69
N LYS A 49 -5.20 -15.28 7.09
CA LYS A 49 -6.66 -15.25 6.90
C LYS A 49 -7.43 -15.11 8.22
N LEU A 50 -7.00 -15.85 9.23
CA LEU A 50 -7.62 -15.82 10.56
C LEU A 50 -7.45 -14.43 11.21
N LEU A 51 -6.25 -13.86 11.18
CA LEU A 51 -6.00 -12.50 11.68
C LEU A 51 -6.84 -11.46 10.94
N LEU A 52 -6.98 -11.59 9.64
CA LEU A 52 -7.83 -10.69 8.85
C LEU A 52 -9.32 -10.83 9.20
N ALA A 53 -9.79 -12.06 9.46
CA ALA A 53 -11.17 -12.31 9.90
C ALA A 53 -11.45 -11.71 11.30
N MET A 54 -10.43 -11.66 12.16
CA MET A 54 -10.48 -11.01 13.48
C MET A 54 -10.25 -9.49 13.42
N HIS A 55 -10.16 -8.90 12.23
CA HIS A 55 -9.85 -7.47 11.99
C HIS A 55 -8.49 -7.01 12.53
N GLU A 56 -7.56 -7.94 12.75
CA GLU A 56 -6.19 -7.68 13.22
C GLU A 56 -5.22 -7.43 12.06
N HIS A 57 -5.50 -6.37 11.28
CA HIS A 57 -4.78 -6.08 10.03
C HIS A 57 -3.28 -5.85 10.23
N GLU A 58 -2.88 -5.17 11.31
CA GLU A 58 -1.47 -4.91 11.60
C GLU A 58 -0.69 -6.20 11.92
N LEU A 59 -1.29 -7.09 12.73
CA LEU A 59 -0.72 -8.39 13.04
C LEU A 59 -0.66 -9.28 11.80
N ALA A 60 -1.69 -9.25 10.96
CA ALA A 60 -1.73 -9.98 9.69
C ALA A 60 -0.57 -9.55 8.77
N LEU A 61 -0.33 -8.24 8.61
CA LEU A 61 0.78 -7.72 7.82
C LEU A 61 2.15 -8.11 8.40
N LYS A 62 2.34 -7.98 9.73
CA LYS A 62 3.58 -8.40 10.40
C LYS A 62 3.85 -9.90 10.19
N LYS A 63 2.82 -10.72 10.34
CA LYS A 63 2.92 -12.17 10.19
C LYS A 63 3.23 -12.55 8.76
N ALA A 64 2.54 -11.95 7.79
CA ALA A 64 2.80 -12.18 6.37
C ALA A 64 4.24 -11.78 5.98
N ALA A 65 4.74 -10.63 6.48
CA ALA A 65 6.12 -10.21 6.27
C ALA A 65 7.15 -11.20 6.85
N GLN A 66 6.87 -11.76 8.02
CA GLN A 66 7.75 -12.77 8.64
C GLN A 66 7.81 -14.07 7.85
N GLY A 67 6.68 -14.50 7.28
CA GLY A 67 6.58 -15.72 6.50
C GLY A 67 7.23 -15.65 5.12
N LYS A 68 7.43 -14.44 4.61
CA LYS A 68 7.96 -14.18 3.25
C LYS A 68 7.17 -14.84 2.12
N GLU A 69 5.95 -15.24 2.39
CA GLU A 69 5.05 -15.81 1.38
C GLU A 69 4.34 -14.66 0.64
N VAL A 70 4.61 -14.53 -0.65
CA VAL A 70 4.10 -13.45 -1.50
C VAL A 70 2.58 -13.41 -1.51
N ASP A 71 1.93 -14.57 -1.59
CA ASP A 71 0.46 -14.66 -1.63
C ASP A 71 -0.18 -14.20 -0.31
N ALA A 72 0.42 -14.55 0.84
CA ALA A 72 -0.03 -14.09 2.14
C ALA A 72 0.12 -12.57 2.28
N ILE A 73 1.23 -12.01 1.78
CA ILE A 73 1.48 -10.56 1.77
C ILE A 73 0.45 -9.83 0.91
N TYR A 74 0.20 -10.30 -0.32
CA TYR A 74 -0.81 -9.69 -1.20
C TYR A 74 -2.22 -9.78 -0.60
N LEU A 75 -2.58 -10.91 -0.01
CA LEU A 75 -3.85 -11.08 0.67
C LEU A 75 -4.01 -10.05 1.81
N ALA A 76 -3.00 -9.93 2.67
CA ALA A 76 -3.00 -8.96 3.76
C ALA A 76 -3.12 -7.51 3.26
N LEU A 77 -2.35 -7.14 2.23
CA LEU A 77 -2.37 -5.80 1.62
C LEU A 77 -3.75 -5.46 1.01
N ILE A 78 -4.33 -6.38 0.21
CA ILE A 78 -5.62 -6.19 -0.45
C ILE A 78 -6.75 -6.05 0.57
N CYS A 79 -6.77 -6.90 1.59
CA CYS A 79 -7.80 -6.85 2.64
C CYS A 79 -7.66 -5.56 3.46
N THR A 80 -6.44 -5.17 3.81
CA THR A 80 -6.18 -3.92 4.53
C THR A 80 -6.61 -2.69 3.71
N GLU A 81 -6.32 -2.66 2.41
CA GLU A 81 -6.76 -1.59 1.51
C GLU A 81 -8.29 -1.46 1.50
N ARG A 82 -9.00 -2.57 1.43
CA ARG A 82 -10.48 -2.57 1.40
C ARG A 82 -11.10 -2.06 2.70
N MET A 83 -10.47 -2.35 3.83
CA MET A 83 -10.96 -1.95 5.15
C MET A 83 -10.58 -0.51 5.53
N CYS A 84 -9.67 0.12 4.80
CA CYS A 84 -9.24 1.51 5.01
C CYS A 84 -9.87 2.47 3.96
N PRO A 85 -11.13 2.90 4.13
CA PRO A 85 -11.85 3.72 3.14
C PRO A 85 -11.22 5.09 2.88
N TRP A 86 -10.34 5.60 3.77
CA TRP A 86 -9.61 6.84 3.57
C TRP A 86 -8.55 6.75 2.45
N MET A 87 -8.12 5.55 2.09
CA MET A 87 -7.33 5.35 0.88
C MET A 87 -8.10 5.79 -0.38
N THR A 88 -9.43 5.80 -0.32
CA THR A 88 -10.32 6.15 -1.44
C THR A 88 -10.93 7.54 -1.35
N ARG A 89 -10.90 8.21 -0.20
CA ARG A 89 -11.48 9.54 0.02
C ARG A 89 -10.46 10.51 0.61
N ASN A 90 -10.62 11.81 0.29
CA ASN A 90 -9.75 12.92 0.76
C ASN A 90 -9.95 13.27 2.26
N THR A 91 -10.31 12.33 3.09
CA THR A 91 -10.49 12.52 4.54
C THR A 91 -9.15 12.32 5.26
N SER A 92 -8.94 13.10 6.31
CA SER A 92 -7.75 12.96 7.18
C SER A 92 -7.61 11.52 7.68
N PRO A 93 -6.38 10.96 7.71
CA PRO A 93 -6.15 9.58 8.13
C PRO A 93 -6.62 9.40 9.57
N SER A 94 -7.48 8.41 9.82
CA SER A 94 -7.76 7.96 11.18
C SER A 94 -6.48 7.36 11.79
N SER A 95 -6.28 7.50 13.09
CA SER A 95 -5.06 7.08 13.80
C SER A 95 -4.66 5.61 13.52
N ASN A 96 -5.63 4.72 13.30
CA ASN A 96 -5.38 3.30 13.06
C ASN A 96 -4.72 3.02 11.70
N CYS A 97 -4.90 3.90 10.73
CA CYS A 97 -4.40 3.66 9.39
C CYS A 97 -2.98 4.22 9.19
N SER A 98 -2.57 5.25 9.93
CA SER A 98 -1.18 5.69 9.95
C SER A 98 -0.26 4.57 10.47
N SER A 99 -0.69 3.86 11.51
CA SER A 99 0.01 2.70 12.07
C SER A 99 0.25 1.57 11.04
N LEU A 100 -0.71 1.32 10.15
CA LEU A 100 -0.58 0.30 9.10
C LEU A 100 0.49 0.67 8.07
N PHE A 101 0.52 1.92 7.62
CA PHE A 101 1.56 2.37 6.69
C PHE A 101 2.93 2.43 7.34
N ASP A 102 3.02 2.81 8.60
CA ASP A 102 4.27 2.76 9.35
C ASP A 102 4.78 1.31 9.46
N THR A 103 3.87 0.36 9.63
CA THR A 103 4.23 -1.07 9.62
C THR A 103 4.73 -1.51 8.26
N ILE A 104 4.04 -1.15 7.18
CA ILE A 104 4.46 -1.46 5.80
C ILE A 104 5.82 -0.80 5.50
N ALA A 105 6.01 0.44 5.92
CA ALA A 105 7.24 1.19 5.66
C ALA A 105 8.48 0.60 6.38
N ARG A 106 8.29 -0.05 7.53
CA ARG A 106 9.37 -0.72 8.27
C ARG A 106 9.85 -2.01 7.61
N HIS A 107 9.04 -2.63 6.76
CA HIS A 107 9.35 -3.87 6.07
C HIS A 107 9.56 -3.60 4.58
N GLU A 108 10.81 -3.71 4.12
CA GLU A 108 11.18 -3.40 2.74
C GLU A 108 10.43 -4.28 1.73
N ASP A 109 10.27 -5.56 2.02
CA ASP A 109 9.53 -6.50 1.16
C ASP A 109 8.06 -6.08 1.00
N LEU A 110 7.39 -5.70 2.10
CA LEU A 110 6.01 -5.16 2.05
C LEU A 110 5.93 -3.87 1.23
N SER A 111 6.88 -2.95 1.43
CA SER A 111 6.94 -1.70 0.70
C SER A 111 7.12 -1.92 -0.80
N ASN A 112 7.99 -2.84 -1.19
CA ASN A 112 8.27 -3.17 -2.59
C ASN A 112 7.06 -3.83 -3.26
N LEU A 113 6.44 -4.81 -2.60
CA LEU A 113 5.24 -5.48 -3.11
C LEU A 113 4.04 -4.53 -3.21
N LEU A 114 3.86 -3.62 -2.24
CA LEU A 114 2.83 -2.60 -2.30
C LEU A 114 3.03 -1.66 -3.51
N ARG A 115 4.28 -1.25 -3.78
CA ARG A 115 4.59 -0.43 -4.97
C ARG A 115 4.24 -1.17 -6.27
N VAL A 116 4.66 -2.42 -6.40
CA VAL A 116 4.34 -3.24 -7.59
C VAL A 116 2.84 -3.40 -7.75
N TYR A 117 2.13 -3.72 -6.67
CA TYR A 117 0.68 -3.84 -6.66
C TYR A 117 -0.02 -2.58 -7.15
N TYR A 118 0.34 -1.41 -6.61
CA TYR A 118 -0.27 -0.15 -7.06
C TYR A 118 0.14 0.25 -8.47
N GLN A 119 1.39 -0.02 -8.87
CA GLN A 119 1.85 0.28 -10.23
C GLN A 119 1.11 -0.52 -11.28
N SER A 120 0.74 -1.77 -11.00
CA SER A 120 -0.04 -2.61 -11.91
C SER A 120 -1.48 -2.13 -12.10
N ARG A 121 -2.00 -1.30 -11.19
CA ARG A 121 -3.39 -0.82 -11.19
C ARG A 121 -3.56 0.64 -11.62
N ILE A 122 -2.54 1.27 -12.19
CA ILE A 122 -2.68 2.60 -12.79
C ILE A 122 -3.53 2.43 -14.09
N PRO A 123 -4.57 3.27 -14.32
CA PRO A 123 -4.86 4.61 -13.76
C PRO A 123 -5.95 4.69 -12.68
N THR A 124 -6.17 3.69 -11.91
CA THR A 124 -7.27 3.62 -10.92
C THR A 124 -7.04 4.52 -9.69
N ALA A 125 -8.03 4.55 -8.78
CA ALA A 125 -7.93 5.23 -7.47
C ALA A 125 -6.68 4.81 -6.66
N SER A 126 -6.18 3.59 -6.89
CA SER A 126 -4.95 3.06 -6.29
C SER A 126 -3.69 3.90 -6.57
N SER A 127 -3.64 4.64 -7.67
CA SER A 127 -2.50 5.54 -7.96
C SER A 127 -2.37 6.68 -6.95
N ARG A 128 -3.49 7.17 -6.40
CA ARG A 128 -3.47 8.19 -5.33
C ARG A 128 -2.91 7.62 -4.03
N ASN A 129 -3.24 6.39 -3.72
CA ASN A 129 -2.77 5.70 -2.51
C ASN A 129 -1.26 5.45 -2.58
N LEU A 130 -0.77 5.01 -3.74
CA LEU A 130 0.67 4.88 -3.97
C LEU A 130 1.39 6.23 -3.86
N HIS A 131 0.81 7.30 -4.41
CA HIS A 131 1.37 8.64 -4.29
C HIS A 131 1.51 9.06 -2.83
N ASN A 132 0.43 8.93 -2.06
CA ASN A 132 0.44 9.25 -0.64
C ASN A 132 1.46 8.41 0.14
N PHE A 133 1.55 7.11 -0.15
CA PHE A 133 2.54 6.23 0.46
C PHE A 133 3.97 6.68 0.15
N LEU A 134 4.28 7.01 -1.10
CA LEU A 134 5.61 7.44 -1.51
C LEU A 134 6.03 8.79 -0.90
N VAL A 135 5.08 9.70 -0.70
CA VAL A 135 5.36 11.05 -0.18
C VAL A 135 5.41 11.07 1.34
N HIS A 136 4.49 10.36 2.01
CA HIS A 136 4.28 10.52 3.45
C HIS A 136 4.75 9.36 4.31
N HIS A 137 4.76 8.13 3.81
CA HIS A 137 4.92 6.94 4.64
C HIS A 137 6.13 6.05 4.31
N ASN A 138 7.02 6.47 3.44
CA ASN A 138 8.15 5.63 3.06
C ASN A 138 9.31 5.70 4.07
N ALA A 139 9.17 5.02 5.21
CA ALA A 139 10.22 4.83 6.24
C ALA A 139 10.95 6.13 6.67
N GLY A 140 10.21 7.24 6.80
CA GLY A 140 10.79 8.55 7.11
C GLY A 140 11.65 9.16 5.99
N ARG A 141 11.75 8.51 4.84
CA ARG A 141 12.45 9.01 3.65
C ARG A 141 11.47 9.14 2.49
N PRO A 142 10.92 10.32 2.25
CA PRO A 142 10.00 10.53 1.14
C PRO A 142 10.69 10.27 -0.20
N CYS A 143 10.05 9.46 -1.04
CA CYS A 143 10.55 9.11 -2.37
C CYS A 143 9.99 10.07 -3.43
N PHE A 144 10.33 11.35 -3.35
CA PHE A 144 9.82 12.39 -4.25
C PHE A 144 10.03 12.09 -5.74
N LYS A 145 11.18 11.49 -6.10
CA LYS A 145 11.45 11.08 -7.48
C LYS A 145 10.43 10.04 -7.99
N GLN A 146 10.15 9.03 -7.19
CA GLN A 146 9.17 7.99 -7.56
C GLN A 146 7.75 8.54 -7.56
N ALA A 147 7.39 9.38 -6.59
CA ALA A 147 6.10 10.06 -6.54
C ALA A 147 5.92 10.98 -7.75
N GLY A 148 6.95 11.73 -8.14
CA GLY A 148 6.96 12.57 -9.34
C GLY A 148 6.79 11.76 -10.62
N ASN A 149 7.52 10.64 -10.77
CA ASN A 149 7.38 9.74 -11.92
C ASN A 149 5.95 9.16 -12.03
N LEU A 150 5.34 8.80 -10.90
CA LEU A 150 3.97 8.33 -10.86
C LEU A 150 2.99 9.44 -11.27
N ALA A 151 3.12 10.63 -10.69
CA ALA A 151 2.29 11.79 -11.01
C ALA A 151 2.43 12.20 -12.49
N LEU A 152 3.65 12.10 -13.04
CA LEU A 152 3.92 12.32 -14.46
C LEU A 152 3.13 11.34 -15.35
N ARG A 153 3.18 10.04 -15.05
CA ARG A 153 2.36 9.04 -15.76
C ARG A 153 0.87 9.34 -15.69
N ILE A 154 0.38 9.74 -14.53
CA ILE A 154 -1.03 10.12 -14.33
C ILE A 154 -1.38 11.37 -15.14
N SER A 155 -0.45 12.34 -15.28
CA SER A 155 -0.69 13.55 -16.06
C SER A 155 -0.95 13.27 -17.56
N TYR A 156 -0.25 12.27 -18.13
CA TYR A 156 -0.47 11.86 -19.52
C TYR A 156 -1.78 11.10 -19.76
N LEU A 157 -2.39 10.57 -18.70
CA LEU A 157 -3.70 9.92 -18.79
C LEU A 157 -4.86 10.93 -18.69
N GLN A 158 -4.57 12.22 -18.43
CA GLN A 158 -5.61 13.24 -18.39
C GLN A 158 -6.04 13.60 -19.83
N THR A 159 -7.33 13.48 -20.10
CA THR A 159 -7.93 13.85 -21.39
C THR A 159 -8.04 15.37 -21.55
N ARG A 160 -8.34 16.08 -20.45
CA ARG A 160 -8.47 17.53 -20.46
C ARG A 160 -7.10 18.19 -20.31
N ARG A 161 -6.78 19.12 -21.21
CA ARG A 161 -5.51 19.86 -21.18
C ARG A 161 -5.28 20.61 -19.87
N ALA A 162 -6.31 21.29 -19.36
CA ALA A 162 -6.22 22.02 -18.09
C ALA A 162 -5.82 21.11 -16.91
N ASP A 163 -6.41 19.91 -16.83
CA ASP A 163 -6.09 18.94 -15.78
C ASP A 163 -4.67 18.38 -15.95
N ARG A 164 -4.22 18.20 -17.19
CA ARG A 164 -2.83 17.80 -17.49
C ARG A 164 -1.84 18.86 -17.04
N PHE A 165 -2.09 20.15 -17.34
CA PHE A 165 -1.25 21.26 -16.86
C PHE A 165 -1.17 21.31 -15.34
N LYS A 166 -2.31 21.20 -14.68
CA LYS A 166 -2.37 21.20 -13.22
C LYS A 166 -1.51 20.06 -12.64
N LYS A 167 -1.61 18.87 -13.21
CA LYS A 167 -0.84 17.70 -12.78
C LYS A 167 0.66 17.85 -13.07
N LEU A 168 1.05 18.40 -14.21
CA LEU A 168 2.46 18.64 -14.53
C LEU A 168 3.11 19.63 -13.57
N ARG A 169 2.40 20.69 -13.15
CA ARG A 169 2.89 21.63 -12.13
C ARG A 169 3.07 20.95 -10.77
N GLU A 170 2.17 20.03 -10.39
CA GLU A 170 2.32 19.19 -9.19
C GLU A 170 3.59 18.30 -9.30
N VAL A 171 3.84 17.70 -10.47
CA VAL A 171 5.07 16.92 -10.74
C VAL A 171 6.34 17.76 -10.55
N ILE A 172 6.37 18.98 -11.08
CA ILE A 172 7.51 19.88 -10.91
C ILE A 172 7.75 20.18 -9.43
N SER A 173 6.69 20.40 -8.64
CA SER A 173 6.81 20.67 -7.20
C SER A 173 7.36 19.45 -6.43
N LEU A 174 7.00 18.23 -6.83
CA LEU A 174 7.53 16.99 -6.25
C LEU A 174 9.01 16.82 -6.56
N TYR A 175 9.40 17.01 -7.82
CA TYR A 175 10.80 16.93 -8.22
C TYR A 175 11.68 18.01 -7.56
N ALA A 176 11.10 19.19 -7.28
CA ALA A 176 11.81 20.26 -6.58
C ALA A 176 12.20 19.89 -5.13
N GLN A 177 11.44 19.01 -4.48
CA GLN A 177 11.71 18.53 -3.14
C GLN A 177 12.81 17.45 -3.11
N GLY A 178 13.07 16.78 -4.24
CA GLY A 178 14.06 15.70 -4.36
C GLY A 178 15.38 16.20 -4.96
N ARG A 179 16.50 16.15 -4.20
CA ARG A 179 17.82 16.56 -4.69
C ARG A 179 18.26 15.82 -5.95
N GLU A 180 17.89 14.55 -6.09
CA GLU A 180 18.27 13.68 -7.21
C GLU A 180 17.39 13.84 -8.45
N SER A 181 16.42 14.75 -8.43
CA SER A 181 15.37 14.87 -9.45
C SER A 181 15.50 16.14 -10.30
N GLN A 182 16.64 16.83 -10.28
CA GLN A 182 16.80 18.09 -11.00
C GLN A 182 16.65 17.95 -12.51
N PHE A 183 17.17 16.87 -13.09
CA PHE A 183 17.02 16.61 -14.52
C PHE A 183 15.57 16.42 -14.90
N GLN A 184 14.86 15.56 -14.17
CA GLN A 184 13.44 15.29 -14.39
C GLN A 184 12.59 16.55 -14.21
N ARG A 185 12.93 17.37 -13.24
CA ARG A 185 12.28 18.68 -13.01
C ARG A 185 12.40 19.56 -14.25
N ARG A 186 13.63 19.81 -14.75
CA ARG A 186 13.88 20.65 -15.93
C ARG A 186 13.17 20.11 -17.16
N ALA A 187 13.29 18.79 -17.42
CA ALA A 187 12.60 18.16 -18.53
C ALA A 187 11.06 18.33 -18.46
N THR A 188 10.49 18.33 -17.24
CA THR A 188 9.03 18.57 -17.07
C THR A 188 8.69 20.04 -17.24
N GLU A 189 9.53 20.97 -16.79
CA GLU A 189 9.39 22.42 -17.02
C GLU A 189 9.39 22.73 -18.52
N ASP A 190 10.33 22.15 -19.28
CA ASP A 190 10.41 22.29 -20.75
C ASP A 190 9.14 21.75 -21.43
N GLN A 191 8.61 20.61 -20.98
CA GLN A 191 7.36 20.05 -21.51
C GLN A 191 6.16 20.96 -21.25
N VAL A 192 6.07 21.58 -20.06
CA VAL A 192 5.02 22.54 -19.76
C VAL A 192 5.12 23.76 -20.69
N ALA A 193 6.33 24.31 -20.88
CA ALA A 193 6.56 25.42 -21.77
C ALA A 193 6.18 25.10 -23.23
N LEU A 194 6.51 23.91 -23.73
CA LEU A 194 6.12 23.48 -25.07
C LEU A 194 4.59 23.36 -25.23
N LEU A 195 3.91 22.79 -24.23
CA LEU A 195 2.45 22.68 -24.26
C LEU A 195 1.76 24.06 -24.18
N GLU A 196 2.30 25.01 -23.42
CA GLU A 196 1.83 26.39 -23.35
C GLU A 196 2.00 27.07 -24.71
N PHE A 197 3.18 26.96 -25.31
CA PHE A 197 3.44 27.48 -26.66
C PHE A 197 2.51 26.88 -27.71
N GLN A 198 2.29 25.57 -27.71
CA GLN A 198 1.33 24.91 -28.58
C GLN A 198 -0.08 25.49 -28.38
N SER A 199 -0.52 25.66 -27.14
CA SER A 199 -1.83 26.25 -26.82
C SER A 199 -1.99 27.66 -27.38
N ASP A 200 -0.93 28.46 -27.32
CA ASP A 200 -0.97 29.81 -27.84
C ASP A 200 -0.98 29.87 -29.37
N LEU A 201 -0.27 28.96 -30.02
CA LEU A 201 -0.35 28.79 -31.49
C LEU A 201 -1.76 28.38 -31.92
N GLU A 202 -2.38 27.41 -31.24
CA GLU A 202 -3.74 26.95 -31.54
C GLU A 202 -4.76 28.10 -31.38
N LYS A 203 -4.63 28.91 -30.33
CA LYS A 203 -5.49 30.10 -30.16
C LYS A 203 -5.27 31.13 -31.27
N LYS A 204 -4.03 31.34 -31.71
CA LYS A 204 -3.67 32.35 -32.68
C LYS A 204 -4.06 31.97 -34.12
N TYR A 205 -3.96 30.68 -34.45
CA TYR A 205 -4.15 30.19 -35.83
C TYR A 205 -5.44 29.36 -36.04
N GLY A 206 -6.27 29.23 -35.01
CA GLY A 206 -7.65 28.76 -35.15
C GLY A 206 -7.79 27.33 -35.62
N THR A 207 -6.95 26.40 -35.20
CA THR A 207 -7.20 24.98 -35.41
C THR A 207 -8.23 24.51 -34.42
N GLY A 208 -9.50 24.53 -34.83
CA GLY A 208 -10.64 23.97 -34.14
C GLY A 208 -10.61 22.44 -34.15
#